data_54c87127953867075974955de8e3a4d4
#
_entry.id   54c87127953867075974955de8e3a4d4
#
_cell.length_a   1.000
_cell.length_b   1.000
_cell.length_c   1.000
_cell.angle_alpha   90.00
_cell.angle_beta   90.00
_cell.angle_gamma   90.00
#
_symmetry.space_group_name_H-M   'P 1'
#
loop_
_entity.id
_entity.type
_entity.pdbx_description
1 polymer ?
#
loop_
_entity_poly.entity_id
_entity_poly.type
_entity_poly.pdbx_seq_one_letter_code
_entity_poly.pdbx_strand_id
1 'polypeptide(L)'
;MEQEITLNAHNKQEYPPMHIGESSASSIVLYTAEDNSVQLDVKLENETVWLNQQQMALLFATNRTSILRHINNIYKSEELEEISTCAKIAQVRMEGNRYVERTIPYYNLDMIISVGYRVNSKNATKFRRWATTILKDYLVKGYAVNQKIIQQRYEELKDVVR
;
A
#
# COMPACT_ATOMS: atom_id res chain seq x y z
N MET A 1 11.76 -3.03 17.01
CA MET A 1 10.68 -3.81 17.67
C MET A 1 9.55 -3.96 16.69
N GLU A 2 9.39 -5.16 16.13
CA GLU A 2 8.28 -5.47 15.22
C GLU A 2 6.98 -5.47 16.02
N GLN A 3 6.05 -4.60 15.63
CA GLN A 3 4.71 -4.63 16.20
C GLN A 3 3.85 -5.56 15.35
N GLU A 4 3.51 -6.71 15.90
CA GLU A 4 2.51 -7.60 15.30
C GLU A 4 1.15 -6.88 15.28
N ILE A 5 0.56 -6.86 14.11
CA ILE A 5 -0.76 -6.30 13.87
C ILE A 5 -1.78 -7.43 13.99
N THR A 6 -2.65 -7.34 14.99
CA THR A 6 -3.69 -8.35 15.26
C THR A 6 -5.06 -7.84 14.86
N LEU A 7 -5.82 -8.66 14.19
CA LEU A 7 -7.20 -8.38 13.76
C LEU A 7 -8.18 -8.35 14.94
N ASN A 8 -9.15 -7.45 14.86
CA ASN A 8 -10.28 -7.41 15.77
C ASN A 8 -11.21 -8.64 15.55
N ALA A 9 -11.76 -9.18 16.64
CA ALA A 9 -12.48 -10.46 16.72
C ALA A 9 -13.71 -10.62 15.79
N HIS A 10 -14.11 -9.58 15.06
CA HIS A 10 -15.28 -9.63 14.17
C HIS A 10 -14.92 -9.85 12.70
N ASN A 11 -13.66 -9.83 12.33
CA ASN A 11 -13.23 -10.10 10.98
C ASN A 11 -12.08 -11.11 11.01
N LYS A 12 -12.37 -12.37 10.73
CA LYS A 12 -11.42 -13.49 10.78
C LYS A 12 -10.38 -13.48 9.63
N GLN A 13 -10.13 -12.34 9.03
CA GLN A 13 -9.19 -12.22 7.94
C GLN A 13 -7.85 -11.72 8.50
N GLU A 14 -6.89 -12.61 8.64
CA GLU A 14 -5.51 -12.27 9.01
C GLU A 14 -4.82 -11.61 7.81
N TYR A 15 -4.35 -10.38 7.99
CA TYR A 15 -3.55 -9.68 7.01
C TYR A 15 -2.09 -9.62 7.46
N PRO A 16 -1.14 -9.78 6.54
CA PRO A 16 0.27 -9.74 6.88
C PRO A 16 0.73 -8.35 7.29
N PRO A 17 1.79 -8.25 8.08
CA PRO A 17 2.41 -6.97 8.42
C PRO A 17 2.93 -6.27 7.17
N MET A 18 2.62 -4.99 7.05
CA MET A 18 3.11 -4.15 5.96
C MET A 18 4.21 -3.20 6.45
N HIS A 19 5.31 -3.17 5.73
CA HIS A 19 6.41 -2.26 5.98
C HIS A 19 6.51 -1.23 4.85
N ILE A 20 6.55 0.04 5.21
CA ILE A 20 6.91 1.12 4.30
C ILE A 20 8.29 1.62 4.68
N GLY A 21 9.20 1.66 3.70
CA GLY A 21 10.46 2.35 3.81
C GLY A 21 11.61 1.56 4.41
N GLU A 22 11.45 0.28 4.74
CA GLU A 22 12.57 -0.59 5.09
C GLU A 22 12.80 -1.63 3.99
N SER A 23 13.96 -1.54 3.36
CA SER A 23 14.43 -2.53 2.40
C SER A 23 14.82 -3.81 3.14
N SER A 24 13.86 -4.68 3.38
CA SER A 24 14.19 -6.05 3.78
C SER A 24 14.37 -6.91 2.53
N ALA A 25 15.19 -7.96 2.62
CA ALA A 25 15.44 -8.88 1.51
C ALA A 25 14.17 -9.59 0.97
N SER A 26 13.04 -9.44 1.64
CA SER A 26 11.75 -10.03 1.29
C SER A 26 10.71 -9.01 0.82
N SER A 27 11.07 -7.71 0.75
CA SER A 27 10.11 -6.68 0.30
C SER A 27 10.07 -6.56 -1.22
N ILE A 28 8.88 -6.33 -1.75
CA ILE A 28 8.64 -6.12 -3.17
C ILE A 28 8.45 -4.63 -3.41
N VAL A 29 9.22 -4.05 -4.32
CA VAL A 29 9.02 -2.67 -4.73
C VAL A 29 7.80 -2.59 -5.62
N LEU A 30 6.73 -1.99 -5.10
CA LEU A 30 5.52 -1.75 -5.86
C LEU A 30 5.64 -0.54 -6.77
N TYR A 31 6.24 0.54 -6.27
CA TYR A 31 6.33 1.80 -6.96
C TYR A 31 7.66 2.48 -6.66
N THR A 32 8.29 3.00 -7.71
CA THR A 32 9.45 3.90 -7.61
C THR A 32 9.19 5.10 -8.50
N ALA A 33 9.27 6.31 -7.94
CA ALA A 33 9.18 7.53 -8.72
C ALA A 33 10.33 7.64 -9.74
N GLU A 34 10.10 8.32 -10.86
CA GLU A 34 11.07 8.47 -11.93
C GLU A 34 12.43 9.05 -11.46
N ASP A 35 12.39 9.94 -10.46
CA ASP A 35 13.57 10.56 -9.86
C ASP A 35 14.09 9.82 -8.62
N ASN A 36 13.59 8.62 -8.33
CA ASN A 36 13.88 7.84 -7.13
C ASN A 36 13.57 8.55 -5.79
N SER A 37 12.81 9.63 -5.82
CA SER A 37 12.47 10.40 -4.60
C SER A 37 11.50 9.67 -3.68
N VAL A 38 10.73 8.74 -4.21
CA VAL A 38 9.75 7.92 -3.49
C VAL A 38 9.86 6.48 -3.94
N GLN A 39 9.94 5.59 -2.97
CA GLN A 39 9.90 4.16 -3.18
C GLN A 39 8.89 3.56 -2.21
N LEU A 40 7.99 2.75 -2.73
CA LEU A 40 7.04 1.99 -1.93
C LEU A 40 7.41 0.52 -2.00
N ASP A 41 8.03 0.05 -0.92
CA ASP A 41 8.36 -1.36 -0.72
C ASP A 41 7.25 -2.02 0.07
N VAL A 42 6.63 -3.02 -0.49
CA VAL A 42 5.57 -3.78 0.17
C VAL A 42 5.77 -5.27 -0.04
N LYS A 43 5.44 -6.04 0.98
CA LYS A 43 5.32 -7.48 0.86
C LYS A 43 3.94 -7.79 0.29
N LEU A 44 3.90 -8.36 -0.91
CA LEU A 44 2.64 -8.78 -1.51
C LEU A 44 2.23 -10.13 -0.90
N GLU A 45 1.17 -10.11 -0.13
CA GLU A 45 0.47 -11.31 0.31
C GLU A 45 -1.00 -11.18 -0.11
N ASN A 46 -1.59 -12.29 -0.54
CA ASN A 46 -2.98 -12.33 -1.00
C ASN A 46 -3.32 -11.36 -2.17
N GLU A 47 -2.36 -11.14 -3.07
CA GLU A 47 -2.55 -10.39 -4.33
C GLU A 47 -2.93 -8.92 -4.17
N THR A 48 -2.77 -8.32 -2.98
CA THR A 48 -3.07 -6.90 -2.77
C THR A 48 -2.09 -6.25 -1.79
N VAL A 49 -2.19 -4.95 -1.72
CA VAL A 49 -1.39 -4.07 -0.86
C VAL A 49 -2.33 -3.32 0.07
N TRP A 50 -1.93 -3.13 1.30
CA TRP A 50 -2.70 -2.40 2.30
C TRP A 50 -1.88 -1.25 2.88
N LEU A 51 -2.42 -0.04 2.88
CA LEU A 51 -1.82 1.14 3.50
C LEU A 51 -2.81 1.82 4.44
N ASN A 52 -2.29 2.38 5.54
CA ASN A 52 -3.07 3.27 6.39
C ASN A 52 -3.03 4.71 5.87
N GLN A 53 -3.80 5.60 6.50
CA GLN A 53 -3.90 7.00 6.10
C GLN A 53 -2.55 7.72 6.16
N GLN A 54 -1.75 7.47 7.19
CA GLN A 54 -0.43 8.09 7.36
C GLN A 54 0.54 7.64 6.27
N GLN A 55 0.51 6.37 5.93
CA GLN A 55 1.34 5.80 4.87
C GLN A 55 0.98 6.37 3.49
N MET A 56 -0.32 6.53 3.20
CA MET A 56 -0.77 7.21 1.98
C MET A 56 -0.39 8.69 1.95
N ALA A 57 -0.44 9.37 3.10
CA ALA A 57 0.00 10.75 3.20
C ALA A 57 1.49 10.91 2.87
N LEU A 58 2.33 10.00 3.32
CA LEU A 58 3.76 9.96 2.96
C LEU A 58 3.97 9.64 1.48
N LEU A 59 3.28 8.64 0.95
CA LEU A 59 3.37 8.24 -0.46
C LEU A 59 3.05 9.40 -1.41
N PHE A 60 1.98 10.13 -1.14
CA PHE A 60 1.51 11.22 -2.00
C PHE A 60 1.99 12.62 -1.57
N ALA A 61 2.87 12.71 -0.57
CA ALA A 61 3.39 13.96 -0.01
C ALA A 61 2.29 14.98 0.30
N THR A 62 1.30 14.55 1.06
CA THR A 62 0.18 15.35 1.55
C THR A 62 -0.05 15.07 3.03
N ASN A 63 -1.06 15.68 3.63
CA ASN A 63 -1.39 15.43 5.03
C ASN A 63 -2.50 14.37 5.18
N ARG A 64 -2.56 13.78 6.35
CA ARG A 64 -3.56 12.74 6.68
C ARG A 64 -5.00 13.22 6.53
N THR A 65 -5.27 14.48 6.87
CA THR A 65 -6.62 15.09 6.75
C THR A 65 -7.08 15.12 5.30
N SER A 66 -6.18 15.47 4.37
CA SER A 66 -6.46 15.47 2.93
C SER A 66 -6.76 14.05 2.43
N ILE A 67 -5.97 13.07 2.86
CA ILE A 67 -6.21 11.65 2.54
C ILE A 67 -7.59 11.21 3.03
N LEU A 68 -7.92 11.48 4.29
CA LEU A 68 -9.23 11.11 4.86
C LEU A 68 -10.40 11.75 4.10
N ARG A 69 -10.26 13.01 3.71
CA ARG A 69 -11.27 13.71 2.90
C ARG A 69 -11.49 13.03 1.56
N HIS A 70 -10.43 12.64 0.86
CA HIS A 70 -10.53 11.91 -0.41
C HIS A 70 -11.18 10.53 -0.23
N ILE A 71 -10.80 9.78 0.79
CA ILE A 71 -11.39 8.48 1.13
C ILE A 71 -12.91 8.64 1.37
N ASN A 72 -13.29 9.60 2.21
CA ASN A 72 -14.71 9.83 2.50
C ASN A 72 -15.50 10.23 1.24
N ASN A 73 -14.92 11.03 0.36
CA ASN A 73 -15.55 11.40 -0.91
C ASN A 73 -15.69 10.22 -1.87
N ILE A 74 -14.71 9.33 -1.91
CA ILE A 74 -14.77 8.10 -2.72
C ILE A 74 -15.90 7.19 -2.25
N TYR A 75 -16.04 6.97 -0.94
CA TYR A 75 -17.15 6.18 -0.40
C TYR A 75 -18.50 6.86 -0.58
N LYS A 76 -18.57 8.18 -0.36
CA LYS A 76 -19.80 8.96 -0.51
C LYS A 76 -20.31 8.98 -1.96
N SER A 77 -19.41 8.97 -2.94
CA SER A 77 -19.76 8.91 -4.36
C SER A 77 -20.04 7.49 -4.86
N GLU A 78 -19.98 6.49 -3.98
CA GLU A 78 -20.18 5.07 -4.31
C GLU A 78 -19.19 4.51 -5.36
N GLU A 79 -18.04 5.17 -5.52
CA GLU A 79 -16.96 4.69 -6.40
C GLU A 79 -16.36 3.38 -5.90
N LEU A 80 -16.18 3.26 -4.58
CA LEU A 80 -15.73 2.05 -3.89
C LEU A 80 -16.59 1.80 -2.66
N GLU A 81 -16.66 0.54 -2.25
CA GLU A 81 -17.35 0.12 -1.03
C GLU A 81 -16.36 -0.06 0.13
N GLU A 82 -16.72 0.42 1.31
CA GLU A 82 -15.86 0.30 2.50
C GLU A 82 -15.61 -1.16 2.89
N ILE A 83 -16.62 -2.02 2.80
CA ILE A 83 -16.51 -3.42 3.20
C ILE A 83 -15.45 -4.20 2.41
N SER A 84 -15.23 -3.86 1.15
CA SER A 84 -14.28 -4.54 0.27
C SER A 84 -12.91 -3.88 0.21
N THR A 85 -12.77 -2.64 0.68
CA THR A 85 -11.56 -1.83 0.51
C THR A 85 -10.89 -1.39 1.81
N CYS A 86 -11.55 -1.57 2.95
CA CYS A 86 -11.03 -1.19 4.26
C CYS A 86 -11.01 -2.38 5.22
N ALA A 87 -9.89 -2.56 5.89
CA ALA A 87 -9.74 -3.50 6.99
C ALA A 87 -9.33 -2.73 8.26
N LYS A 88 -10.00 -2.98 9.37
CA LYS A 88 -9.68 -2.37 10.67
C LYS A 88 -8.80 -3.32 11.47
N ILE A 89 -7.62 -2.84 11.85
CA ILE A 89 -6.60 -3.62 12.53
C ILE A 89 -6.35 -3.03 13.91
N ALA A 90 -6.45 -3.88 14.96
CA ALA A 90 -6.11 -3.49 16.32
C ALA A 90 -4.59 -3.47 16.49
N GLN A 91 -4.06 -2.38 17.01
CA GLN A 91 -2.64 -2.19 17.28
C GLN A 91 -2.44 -1.73 18.72
N VAL A 92 -1.55 -2.41 19.44
CA VAL A 92 -1.12 -1.99 20.78
C VAL A 92 0.07 -1.06 20.64
N ARG A 93 -0.04 0.13 21.21
CA ARG A 93 1.02 1.15 21.24
C ARG A 93 1.36 1.53 22.68
N MET A 94 2.61 1.89 22.91
CA MET A 94 2.99 2.57 24.13
C MET A 94 2.76 4.08 23.96
N GLU A 95 1.82 4.62 24.74
CA GLU A 95 1.58 6.05 24.82
C GLU A 95 1.90 6.53 26.22
N GLY A 96 2.99 7.32 26.35
CA GLY A 96 3.55 7.67 27.64
C GLY A 96 4.07 6.42 28.39
N ASN A 97 3.52 6.13 29.58
CA ASN A 97 3.92 5.01 30.43
C ASN A 97 2.93 3.82 30.40
N ARG A 98 1.99 3.79 29.44
CA ARG A 98 0.97 2.73 29.36
C ARG A 98 0.79 2.23 27.94
N TYR A 99 0.37 0.98 27.83
CA TYR A 99 -0.07 0.39 26.56
C TYR A 99 -1.50 0.79 26.27
N VAL A 100 -1.75 1.28 25.05
CA VAL A 100 -3.08 1.66 24.57
C VAL A 100 -3.37 0.88 23.31
N GLU A 101 -4.55 0.26 23.24
CA GLU A 101 -5.04 -0.38 22.02
C GLU A 101 -5.74 0.66 21.13
N ARG A 102 -5.32 0.72 19.86
CA ARG A 102 -5.91 1.57 18.83
C ARG A 102 -6.33 0.73 17.66
N THR A 103 -7.50 1.00 17.12
CA THR A 103 -7.96 0.40 15.85
C THR A 103 -7.62 1.32 14.70
N ILE A 104 -6.82 0.81 13.77
CA ILE A 104 -6.30 1.58 12.63
C ILE A 104 -6.92 1.02 11.35
N PRO A 105 -7.56 1.85 10.52
CA PRO A 105 -8.05 1.43 9.22
C PRO A 105 -6.91 1.33 8.21
N TYR A 106 -6.88 0.22 7.47
CA TYR A 106 -5.99 -0.01 6.33
C TYR A 106 -6.83 -0.13 5.07
N TYR A 107 -6.32 0.38 3.98
CA TYR A 107 -7.00 0.45 2.69
C TYR A 107 -6.23 -0.32 1.64
N ASN A 108 -6.95 -1.03 0.78
CA ASN A 108 -6.36 -1.87 -0.25
C ASN A 108 -5.87 -1.06 -1.47
N LEU A 109 -5.31 -1.75 -2.46
CA LEU A 109 -4.76 -1.14 -3.67
C LEU A 109 -5.81 -0.34 -4.45
N ASP A 110 -7.06 -0.78 -4.50
CA ASP A 110 -8.13 -0.05 -5.20
C ASP A 110 -8.32 1.35 -4.62
N MET A 111 -8.36 1.44 -3.28
CA MET A 111 -8.43 2.74 -2.60
C MET A 111 -7.16 3.58 -2.80
N ILE A 112 -5.98 2.97 -2.73
CA ILE A 112 -4.71 3.66 -2.93
C ILE A 112 -4.67 4.31 -4.31
N ILE A 113 -5.07 3.60 -5.35
CA ILE A 113 -5.13 4.10 -6.72
C ILE A 113 -6.14 5.25 -6.83
N SER A 114 -7.36 5.06 -6.31
CA SER A 114 -8.41 6.09 -6.35
C SER A 114 -8.00 7.38 -5.65
N VAL A 115 -7.34 7.28 -4.49
CA VAL A 115 -6.76 8.43 -3.78
C VAL A 115 -5.66 9.09 -4.59
N GLY A 116 -4.76 8.31 -5.19
CA GLY A 116 -3.66 8.81 -6.02
C GLY A 116 -4.13 9.62 -7.23
N TYR A 117 -5.31 9.33 -7.77
CA TYR A 117 -5.92 10.10 -8.86
C TYR A 117 -6.63 11.38 -8.40
N ARG A 118 -6.86 11.56 -7.10
CA ARG A 118 -7.55 12.72 -6.53
C ARG A 118 -6.61 13.73 -5.85
N VAL A 119 -5.50 13.26 -5.30
CA VAL A 119 -4.54 14.12 -4.59
C VAL A 119 -3.85 15.07 -5.55
N ASN A 120 -3.84 16.35 -5.21
CA ASN A 120 -3.11 17.38 -5.97
C ASN A 120 -1.73 17.61 -5.34
N SER A 121 -0.77 16.82 -5.77
CA SER A 121 0.63 16.95 -5.35
C SER A 121 1.58 16.49 -6.46
N LYS A 122 2.86 16.89 -6.36
CA LYS A 122 3.89 16.42 -7.29
C LYS A 122 4.08 14.91 -7.23
N ASN A 123 4.06 14.34 -6.02
CA ASN A 123 4.20 12.90 -5.83
C ASN A 123 2.99 12.11 -6.36
N ALA A 124 1.78 12.63 -6.20
CA ALA A 124 0.60 12.04 -6.81
C ALA A 124 0.66 12.10 -8.34
N THR A 125 1.18 13.18 -8.92
CA THR A 125 1.42 13.29 -10.36
C THR A 125 2.43 12.24 -10.85
N LYS A 126 3.53 12.03 -10.14
CA LYS A 126 4.51 10.98 -10.45
C LYS A 126 3.89 9.58 -10.39
N PHE A 127 3.07 9.32 -9.38
CA PHE A 127 2.32 8.06 -9.26
C PHE A 127 1.38 7.83 -10.45
N ARG A 128 0.61 8.84 -10.84
CA ARG A 128 -0.29 8.76 -12.01
C ARG A 128 0.47 8.51 -13.32
N ARG A 129 1.62 9.15 -13.52
CA ARG A 129 2.49 8.91 -14.69
C ARG A 129 3.01 7.48 -14.72
N TRP A 130 3.44 6.97 -13.60
CA TRP A 130 3.85 5.57 -13.47
C TRP A 130 2.71 4.61 -13.82
N ALA A 131 1.51 4.81 -13.25
CA ALA A 131 0.35 3.99 -13.55
C ALA A 131 -0.04 4.06 -15.03
N THR A 132 0.02 5.24 -15.64
CA THR A 132 -0.23 5.45 -17.06
C THR A 132 0.78 4.70 -17.92
N THR A 133 2.06 4.71 -17.57
CA THR A 133 3.11 3.98 -18.29
C THR A 133 2.86 2.48 -18.27
N ILE A 134 2.50 1.92 -17.13
CA ILE A 134 2.17 0.50 -17.00
C ILE A 134 0.95 0.14 -17.85
N LEU A 135 -0.10 0.95 -17.80
CA LEU A 135 -1.30 0.72 -18.60
C LEU A 135 -1.03 0.81 -20.11
N LYS A 136 -0.23 1.79 -20.56
CA LYS A 136 0.21 1.88 -21.95
C LYS A 136 1.01 0.68 -22.39
N ASP A 137 1.96 0.21 -21.58
CA ASP A 137 2.74 -0.98 -21.89
C ASP A 137 1.84 -2.19 -22.06
N TYR A 138 0.89 -2.39 -21.17
CA TYR A 138 -0.07 -3.49 -21.25
C TYR A 138 -0.93 -3.40 -22.54
N LEU A 139 -1.46 -2.22 -22.86
CA LEU A 139 -2.35 -2.04 -24.00
C LEU A 139 -1.62 -2.09 -25.37
N VAL A 140 -0.40 -1.54 -25.42
CA VAL A 140 0.35 -1.42 -26.70
C VAL A 140 1.19 -2.65 -26.96
N LYS A 141 1.89 -3.16 -25.95
CA LYS A 141 2.78 -4.34 -26.07
C LYS A 141 2.05 -5.67 -25.81
N GLY A 142 0.89 -5.63 -25.16
CA GLY A 142 0.14 -6.81 -24.72
C GLY A 142 0.59 -7.36 -23.36
N TYR A 143 1.54 -6.71 -22.69
CA TYR A 143 2.02 -7.08 -21.34
C TYR A 143 2.64 -5.91 -20.60
N ALA A 144 2.63 -5.97 -19.28
CA ALA A 144 3.41 -5.11 -18.39
C ALA A 144 4.21 -5.99 -17.44
N VAL A 145 5.50 -5.68 -17.25
CA VAL A 145 6.42 -6.51 -16.49
C VAL A 145 6.99 -5.74 -15.31
N ASN A 146 6.90 -6.33 -14.13
CA ASN A 146 7.63 -5.87 -12.96
C ASN A 146 8.95 -6.65 -12.85
N GLN A 147 10.03 -6.06 -13.36
CA GLN A 147 11.36 -6.67 -13.40
C GLN A 147 11.87 -7.08 -12.00
N LYS A 148 11.59 -6.27 -10.98
CA LYS A 148 12.05 -6.54 -9.61
C LYS A 148 11.38 -7.77 -9.02
N ILE A 149 10.08 -7.94 -9.23
CA ILE A 149 9.35 -9.13 -8.79
C ILE A 149 9.86 -10.38 -9.51
N ILE A 150 10.07 -10.31 -10.81
CA ILE A 150 10.58 -11.44 -11.59
C ILE A 150 11.95 -11.86 -11.09
N GLN A 151 12.86 -10.90 -10.88
CA GLN A 151 14.20 -11.19 -10.37
C GLN A 151 14.15 -11.80 -8.98
N GLN A 152 13.34 -11.26 -8.08
CA GLN A 152 13.19 -11.79 -6.72
C GLN A 152 12.66 -13.23 -6.74
N ARG A 153 11.60 -13.51 -7.50
CA ARG A 153 11.06 -14.87 -7.61
C ARG A 153 12.04 -15.85 -8.27
N TYR A 154 12.86 -15.37 -9.17
CA TYR A 154 13.91 -16.17 -9.77
C TYR A 154 15.00 -16.56 -8.75
N GLU A 155 15.42 -15.65 -7.89
CA GLU A 155 16.38 -15.93 -6.82
C GLU A 155 15.77 -16.89 -5.78
N GLU A 156 14.52 -16.68 -5.36
CA GLU A 156 13.79 -17.60 -4.48
C GLU A 156 13.72 -19.03 -5.07
N LEU A 157 13.47 -19.16 -6.37
CA LEU A 157 13.42 -20.45 -7.04
C LEU A 157 14.79 -21.13 -7.08
N LYS A 158 15.87 -20.39 -7.30
CA LYS A 158 17.23 -20.92 -7.23
C LYS A 158 17.55 -21.51 -5.86
N ASP A 159 17.15 -20.84 -4.78
CA ASP A 159 17.39 -21.28 -3.43
C ASP A 159 16.63 -22.57 -3.08
N VAL A 160 15.46 -22.79 -3.66
CA VAL A 160 14.67 -24.01 -3.48
C VAL A 160 15.26 -25.21 -4.23
N VAL A 161 15.93 -24.99 -5.36
CA VAL A 161 16.50 -26.05 -6.21
C VAL A 161 17.89 -26.50 -5.76
N ARG A 162 18.52 -25.77 -4.87
CA ARG A 162 19.82 -26.12 -4.31
C ARG A 162 19.74 -27.22 -3.22
#